data_181be96c49015507f93d8cefa3ff1d64
#
_entry.id   181be96c49015507f93d8cefa3ff1d64
#
_cell.length_a   1.000
_cell.length_b   1.000
_cell.length_c   1.000
_cell.angle_alpha   90.00
_cell.angle_beta   90.00
_cell.angle_gamma   90.00
#
_symmetry.space_group_name_H-M   'P 1'
#
loop_
_entity.id
_entity.type
_entity.pdbx_description
1 polymer ?
#
loop_
_entity_poly.entity_id
_entity_poly.type
_entity_poly.pdbx_seq_one_letter_code
_entity_poly.pdbx_strand_id
1 'polypeptide(L)'
;NFPLLRLVVLFSLCSGAVLALAEGNLRQSELALFGLLLNNLAKGDIVIGDSGFGSYVVVALLRGLGVDFLGRTTRSTDGRRRTKRLGKDDWLMTWKKPARPSRWLALAQWAGLPAELTVRVVRGQVTCKGFRVRQVTVVTTLLDPALYPAKEVLQAYLRRWRLEMCLDDLKTTLKMDMLRNRSPELVRQELS
;
A
#
# COMPACT_ATOMS: atom_id res chain seq x y z
N ASN A 1 23.57 10.46 -18.49
CA ASN A 1 22.27 10.00 -18.03
C ASN A 1 22.47 8.63 -17.37
N PHE A 2 22.25 8.56 -16.07
CA PHE A 2 22.26 7.29 -15.34
C PHE A 2 20.96 6.52 -15.64
N PRO A 3 21.01 5.19 -15.76
CA PRO A 3 19.80 4.39 -15.87
C PRO A 3 18.97 4.55 -14.59
N LEU A 4 17.67 4.82 -14.74
CA LEU A 4 16.74 4.89 -13.64
C LEU A 4 15.83 3.65 -13.69
N LEU A 5 15.79 2.93 -12.58
CA LEU A 5 14.97 1.74 -12.40
C LEU A 5 13.87 2.06 -11.37
N ARG A 6 12.66 1.59 -11.64
CA ARG A 6 11.56 1.63 -10.67
C ARG A 6 11.43 0.27 -10.03
N LEU A 7 11.41 0.24 -8.71
CA LEU A 7 11.24 -0.98 -7.93
C LEU A 7 9.99 -0.88 -7.07
N VAL A 8 9.24 -1.98 -7.00
CA VAL A 8 8.20 -2.21 -6.00
C VAL A 8 8.54 -3.49 -5.27
N VAL A 9 8.59 -3.42 -3.95
CA VAL A 9 9.03 -4.54 -3.11
C VAL A 9 7.96 -4.86 -2.08
N LEU A 10 7.67 -6.14 -1.91
CA LEU A 10 6.88 -6.67 -0.81
C LEU A 10 7.81 -7.16 0.30
N PHE A 11 7.59 -6.65 1.50
CA PHE A 11 8.31 -7.06 2.70
C PHE A 11 7.37 -7.69 3.71
N SER A 12 7.86 -8.66 4.46
CA SER A 12 7.23 -9.09 5.70
C SER A 12 7.55 -8.10 6.82
N LEU A 13 6.54 -7.44 7.39
CA LEU A 13 6.73 -6.55 8.54
C LEU A 13 7.14 -7.29 9.82
N CYS A 14 6.90 -8.59 9.90
CA CYS A 14 7.28 -9.40 11.05
C CYS A 14 8.76 -9.75 11.05
N SER A 15 9.30 -10.18 9.90
CA SER A 15 10.68 -10.66 9.77
C SER A 15 11.62 -9.64 9.10
N GLY A 16 11.10 -8.62 8.41
CA GLY A 16 11.88 -7.72 7.56
C GLY A 16 12.32 -8.36 6.22
N ALA A 17 11.92 -9.62 5.97
CA ALA A 17 12.32 -10.32 4.75
C ALA A 17 11.65 -9.76 3.51
N VAL A 18 12.38 -9.69 2.42
CA VAL A 18 11.84 -9.43 1.08
C VAL A 18 11.07 -10.67 0.63
N LEU A 19 9.78 -10.52 0.34
CA LEU A 19 8.91 -11.61 -0.13
C LEU A 19 8.88 -11.68 -1.66
N ALA A 20 8.85 -10.53 -2.30
CA ALA A 20 8.83 -10.43 -3.75
C ALA A 20 9.26 -9.02 -4.19
N LEU A 21 9.75 -8.94 -5.43
CA LEU A 21 10.22 -7.71 -6.05
C LEU A 21 9.71 -7.65 -7.49
N ALA A 22 9.27 -6.48 -7.92
CA ALA A 22 8.98 -6.17 -9.31
C ALA A 22 9.78 -4.95 -9.74
N GLU A 23 10.45 -5.09 -10.87
CA GLU A 23 11.24 -4.03 -11.50
C GLU A 23 10.60 -3.52 -12.77
N GLY A 24 10.87 -2.29 -13.11
CA GLY A 24 10.37 -1.70 -14.36
C GLY A 24 11.08 -0.41 -14.73
N ASN A 25 10.88 0.01 -15.96
CA ASN A 25 11.39 1.30 -16.41
C ASN A 25 10.48 2.45 -15.91
N LEU A 26 10.92 3.69 -16.10
CA LEU A 26 10.19 4.88 -15.64
C LEU A 26 8.81 5.08 -16.28
N ARG A 27 8.53 4.42 -17.41
CA ARG A 27 7.22 4.52 -18.09
C ARG A 27 6.17 3.63 -17.41
N GLN A 28 6.59 2.59 -16.68
CA GLN A 28 5.70 1.73 -15.92
C GLN A 28 5.36 2.38 -14.59
N SER A 29 4.08 2.40 -14.22
CA SER A 29 3.66 2.93 -12.93
C SER A 29 3.95 1.94 -11.79
N GLU A 30 4.16 2.44 -10.58
CA GLU A 30 4.30 1.60 -9.39
C GLU A 30 3.11 0.66 -9.19
N LEU A 31 1.91 1.13 -9.52
CA LEU A 31 0.69 0.32 -9.44
C LEU A 31 0.69 -0.83 -10.45
N ALA A 32 1.26 -0.62 -11.66
CA ALA A 32 1.43 -1.70 -12.64
C ALA A 32 2.40 -2.76 -12.13
N LEU A 33 3.52 -2.34 -11.54
CA LEU A 33 4.51 -3.25 -10.93
C LEU A 33 3.92 -3.98 -9.72
N PHE A 34 3.17 -3.27 -8.88
CA PHE A 34 2.45 -3.90 -7.77
C PHE A 34 1.47 -4.97 -8.27
N GLY A 35 0.80 -4.74 -9.40
CA GLY A 35 -0.07 -5.73 -10.03
C GLY A 35 0.62 -7.06 -10.32
N LEU A 36 1.92 -7.06 -10.64
CA LEU A 36 2.72 -8.28 -10.86
C LEU A 36 2.99 -9.05 -9.56
N LEU A 37 2.94 -8.37 -8.42
CA LEU A 37 3.24 -8.95 -7.11
C LEU A 37 2.00 -9.57 -6.42
N LEU A 38 0.80 -9.36 -6.95
CA LEU A 38 -0.44 -9.84 -6.33
C LEU A 38 -0.48 -11.34 -6.10
N ASN A 39 0.17 -12.12 -6.97
CA ASN A 39 0.25 -13.59 -6.84
C ASN A 39 1.13 -14.07 -5.68
N ASN A 40 1.89 -13.18 -5.05
CA ASN A 40 2.71 -13.48 -3.87
C ASN A 40 1.97 -13.21 -2.55
N LEU A 41 0.70 -12.81 -2.64
CA LEU A 41 -0.16 -12.56 -1.49
C LEU A 41 -1.08 -13.74 -1.26
N ALA A 42 -1.28 -14.11 0.00
CA ALA A 42 -2.19 -15.16 0.41
C ALA A 42 -3.47 -14.58 1.03
N LYS A 43 -4.56 -15.33 0.94
CA LYS A 43 -5.81 -15.00 1.65
C LYS A 43 -5.55 -14.84 3.15
N GLY A 44 -6.01 -13.73 3.71
CA GLY A 44 -5.80 -13.38 5.11
C GLY A 44 -4.59 -12.46 5.36
N ASP A 45 -3.77 -12.21 4.34
CA ASP A 45 -2.72 -11.20 4.45
C ASP A 45 -3.30 -9.79 4.61
N ILE A 46 -2.51 -8.91 5.22
CA ILE A 46 -2.81 -7.48 5.33
C ILE A 46 -1.69 -6.71 4.63
N VAL A 47 -2.00 -6.11 3.50
CA VAL A 47 -1.07 -5.22 2.80
C VAL A 47 -1.10 -3.84 3.44
N ILE A 48 0.06 -3.37 3.91
CA ILE A 48 0.22 -2.01 4.42
C ILE A 48 0.93 -1.16 3.36
N GLY A 49 0.25 -0.11 2.90
CA GLY A 49 0.73 0.75 1.83
C GLY A 49 0.71 2.25 2.17
N ASP A 50 1.43 3.02 1.38
CA ASP A 50 1.34 4.48 1.42
C ASP A 50 0.12 5.01 0.65
N SER A 51 0.04 6.33 0.49
CA SER A 51 -1.09 6.98 -0.19
C SER A 51 -1.19 6.64 -1.68
N GLY A 52 -0.11 6.26 -2.34
CA GLY A 52 -0.07 5.84 -3.74
C GLY A 52 -0.84 4.54 -3.97
N PHE A 53 -0.74 3.61 -3.01
CA PHE A 53 -1.43 2.32 -3.08
C PHE A 53 -2.86 2.36 -2.52
N GLY A 54 -3.25 3.40 -1.77
CA GLY A 54 -4.61 3.56 -1.21
C GLY A 54 -5.65 3.98 -2.24
N SER A 55 -5.63 3.42 -3.45
CA SER A 55 -6.59 3.67 -4.51
C SER A 55 -7.74 2.66 -4.49
N TYR A 56 -8.90 3.03 -5.09
CA TYR A 56 -10.04 2.12 -5.23
C TYR A 56 -9.64 0.79 -5.88
N VAL A 57 -8.87 0.86 -6.97
CA VAL A 57 -8.51 -0.31 -7.78
C VAL A 57 -7.65 -1.28 -6.99
N VAL A 58 -6.62 -0.79 -6.32
CA VAL A 58 -5.73 -1.62 -5.50
C VAL A 58 -6.53 -2.31 -4.38
N VAL A 59 -7.33 -1.54 -3.64
CA VAL A 59 -8.10 -2.08 -2.52
C VAL A 59 -9.15 -3.10 -3.00
N ALA A 60 -9.80 -2.85 -4.15
CA ALA A 60 -10.77 -3.78 -4.72
C ALA A 60 -10.10 -5.09 -5.20
N LEU A 61 -8.92 -5.02 -5.82
CA LEU A 61 -8.16 -6.20 -6.23
C LEU A 61 -7.72 -7.03 -5.03
N LEU A 62 -7.16 -6.41 -3.99
CA LEU A 62 -6.76 -7.08 -2.75
C LEU A 62 -7.96 -7.78 -2.11
N ARG A 63 -9.10 -7.10 -1.99
CA ARG A 63 -10.34 -7.70 -1.46
C ARG A 63 -10.80 -8.89 -2.29
N GLY A 64 -10.69 -8.84 -3.62
CA GLY A 64 -10.98 -9.97 -4.51
C GLY A 64 -10.11 -11.19 -4.24
N LEU A 65 -8.89 -11.01 -3.75
CA LEU A 65 -7.97 -12.07 -3.34
C LEU A 65 -8.17 -12.52 -1.87
N GLY A 66 -9.08 -11.89 -1.13
CA GLY A 66 -9.24 -12.14 0.30
C GLY A 66 -8.12 -11.55 1.15
N VAL A 67 -7.42 -10.55 0.62
CA VAL A 67 -6.35 -9.79 1.27
C VAL A 67 -6.91 -8.47 1.78
N ASP A 68 -6.52 -8.08 2.98
CA ASP A 68 -6.92 -6.82 3.56
C ASP A 68 -5.91 -5.70 3.25
N PHE A 69 -6.40 -4.46 3.28
CA PHE A 69 -5.60 -3.26 3.06
C PHE A 69 -5.60 -2.36 4.30
N LEU A 70 -4.46 -1.78 4.60
CA LEU A 70 -4.29 -0.72 5.59
C LEU A 70 -3.33 0.32 5.04
N GLY A 71 -3.74 1.58 4.95
CA GLY A 71 -2.85 2.61 4.44
C GLY A 71 -3.46 3.99 4.39
N ARG A 72 -2.71 4.93 3.85
CA ARG A 72 -3.24 6.26 3.52
C ARG A 72 -3.89 6.22 2.14
N THR A 73 -4.64 7.25 1.82
CA THR A 73 -5.27 7.41 0.51
C THR A 73 -5.25 8.88 0.09
N THR A 74 -5.23 9.12 -1.21
CA THR A 74 -5.47 10.45 -1.80
C THR A 74 -6.97 10.75 -1.98
N ARG A 75 -7.83 9.75 -1.77
CA ARG A 75 -9.29 9.94 -1.84
C ARG A 75 -9.78 10.71 -0.62
N SER A 76 -10.87 11.43 -0.80
CA SER A 76 -11.51 12.14 0.31
C SER A 76 -11.94 11.15 1.40
N THR A 77 -11.53 11.45 2.62
CA THR A 77 -11.94 10.75 3.85
C THR A 77 -12.85 11.62 4.70
N ASP A 78 -13.60 12.54 4.07
CA ASP A 78 -14.52 13.44 4.77
C ASP A 78 -15.59 12.65 5.52
N GLY A 79 -15.63 12.81 6.84
CA GLY A 79 -16.59 12.15 7.70
C GLY A 79 -18.06 12.53 7.44
N ARG A 80 -18.34 13.60 6.66
CA ARG A 80 -19.69 13.94 6.19
C ARG A 80 -20.24 12.88 5.22
N ARG A 81 -19.36 12.14 4.53
CA ARG A 81 -19.71 11.05 3.60
C ARG A 81 -19.69 9.68 4.27
N ARG A 82 -19.66 9.64 5.61
CA ARG A 82 -19.69 8.36 6.34
C ARG A 82 -21.04 7.68 6.16
N THR A 83 -20.99 6.36 6.00
CA THR A 83 -22.19 5.53 5.99
C THR A 83 -22.57 5.07 7.40
N LYS A 84 -21.58 4.85 8.26
CA LYS A 84 -21.80 4.45 9.67
C LYS A 84 -20.67 4.99 10.53
N ARG A 85 -21.02 5.56 11.69
CA ARG A 85 -20.06 5.95 12.72
C ARG A 85 -19.77 4.75 13.62
N LEU A 86 -18.49 4.46 13.86
CA LEU A 86 -18.04 3.42 14.77
C LEU A 86 -17.48 3.99 16.07
N GLY A 87 -16.89 5.20 16.01
CA GLY A 87 -16.31 5.90 17.16
C GLY A 87 -16.14 7.39 16.90
N LYS A 88 -15.41 8.08 17.78
CA LYS A 88 -15.18 9.53 17.67
C LYS A 88 -14.47 9.88 16.35
N ASP A 89 -13.41 9.16 16.03
CA ASP A 89 -12.57 9.36 14.85
C ASP A 89 -12.47 8.07 14.03
N ASP A 90 -13.57 7.31 13.96
CA ASP A 90 -13.68 6.00 13.37
C ASP A 90 -15.03 5.82 12.70
N TRP A 91 -15.06 5.57 11.38
CA TRP A 91 -16.30 5.43 10.61
C TRP A 91 -16.14 4.59 9.36
N LEU A 92 -17.23 4.02 8.88
CA LEU A 92 -17.32 3.39 7.57
C LEU A 92 -17.71 4.42 6.52
N MET A 93 -17.20 4.21 5.31
CA MET A 93 -17.65 4.93 4.12
C MET A 93 -17.64 4.01 2.91
N THR A 94 -18.46 4.35 1.92
CA THR A 94 -18.53 3.62 0.66
C THR A 94 -17.76 4.37 -0.41
N TRP A 95 -16.84 3.68 -1.06
CA TRP A 95 -16.17 4.14 -2.25
C TRP A 95 -16.87 3.61 -3.50
N LYS A 96 -17.21 4.50 -4.40
CA LYS A 96 -17.74 4.12 -5.71
C LYS A 96 -16.60 3.84 -6.68
N LYS A 97 -16.80 2.85 -7.54
CA LYS A 97 -15.91 2.54 -8.66
C LYS A 97 -15.73 3.80 -9.52
N PRO A 98 -14.50 4.20 -9.86
CA PRO A 98 -14.28 5.32 -10.78
C PRO A 98 -14.93 5.06 -12.13
N ALA A 99 -15.42 6.10 -12.80
CA ALA A 99 -16.07 5.94 -14.10
C ALA A 99 -15.09 5.49 -15.21
N ARG A 100 -13.81 5.88 -15.09
CA ARG A 100 -12.79 5.54 -16.08
C ARG A 100 -11.91 4.38 -15.59
N PRO A 101 -11.61 3.41 -16.47
CA PRO A 101 -10.70 2.33 -16.15
C PRO A 101 -9.28 2.86 -15.87
N SER A 102 -8.57 2.16 -15.02
CA SER A 102 -7.17 2.44 -14.72
C SER A 102 -6.30 1.99 -15.89
N ARG A 103 -5.37 2.83 -16.35
CA ARG A 103 -4.52 2.54 -17.51
C ARG A 103 -3.61 1.31 -17.35
N TRP A 104 -3.31 0.93 -16.12
CA TRP A 104 -2.43 -0.18 -15.81
C TRP A 104 -3.16 -1.52 -15.64
N LEU A 105 -4.50 -1.51 -15.58
CA LEU A 105 -5.32 -2.69 -15.38
C LEU A 105 -6.01 -3.11 -16.69
N ALA A 106 -6.03 -4.41 -16.98
CA ALA A 106 -6.76 -4.93 -18.13
C ALA A 106 -8.26 -4.64 -18.01
N LEU A 107 -8.92 -4.36 -19.13
CA LEU A 107 -10.34 -4.01 -19.15
C LEU A 107 -11.24 -5.11 -18.55
N ALA A 108 -10.90 -6.38 -18.78
CA ALA A 108 -11.63 -7.50 -18.19
C ALA A 108 -11.53 -7.51 -16.66
N GLN A 109 -10.34 -7.28 -16.11
CA GLN A 109 -10.14 -7.17 -14.66
C GLN A 109 -10.88 -5.95 -14.10
N TRP A 110 -10.82 -4.81 -14.81
CA TRP A 110 -11.60 -3.63 -14.44
C TRP A 110 -13.10 -3.91 -14.41
N ALA A 111 -13.64 -4.59 -15.43
CA ALA A 111 -15.06 -4.92 -15.48
C ALA A 111 -15.49 -5.78 -14.28
N GLY A 112 -14.65 -6.71 -13.86
CA GLY A 112 -14.90 -7.60 -12.71
C GLY A 112 -14.81 -6.93 -11.33
N LEU A 113 -14.32 -5.68 -11.24
CA LEU A 113 -14.28 -4.99 -9.94
C LEU A 113 -15.71 -4.61 -9.49
N PRO A 114 -16.01 -4.67 -8.17
CA PRO A 114 -17.33 -4.32 -7.63
C PRO A 114 -17.69 -2.86 -7.94
N ALA A 115 -18.98 -2.53 -8.01
CA ALA A 115 -19.43 -1.15 -8.22
C ALA A 115 -19.13 -0.24 -7.03
N GLU A 116 -19.15 -0.81 -5.83
CA GLU A 116 -18.92 -0.12 -4.57
C GLU A 116 -18.03 -0.97 -3.65
N LEU A 117 -17.30 -0.30 -2.77
CA LEU A 117 -16.41 -0.90 -1.80
C LEU A 117 -16.59 -0.20 -0.45
N THR A 118 -16.91 -0.95 0.59
CA THR A 118 -16.92 -0.42 1.96
C THR A 118 -15.50 -0.41 2.51
N VAL A 119 -15.11 0.74 3.05
CA VAL A 119 -13.85 0.95 3.75
C VAL A 119 -14.09 1.59 5.10
N ARG A 120 -13.19 1.35 6.02
CA ARG A 120 -13.15 2.00 7.33
C ARG A 120 -12.09 3.07 7.34
N VAL A 121 -12.43 4.23 7.86
CA VAL A 121 -11.50 5.35 8.07
C VAL A 121 -11.26 5.49 9.55
N VAL A 122 -9.99 5.47 9.93
CA VAL A 122 -9.55 5.67 11.31
C VAL A 122 -8.62 6.88 11.34
N ARG A 123 -8.94 7.84 12.21
CA ARG A 123 -8.13 9.04 12.44
C ARG A 123 -7.62 9.03 13.87
N GLY A 124 -6.38 9.40 14.07
CA GLY A 124 -5.83 9.49 15.41
C GLY A 124 -4.52 10.25 15.47
N GLN A 125 -4.12 10.58 16.67
CA GLN A 125 -2.80 11.14 16.92
C GLN A 125 -1.83 10.01 17.19
N VAL A 126 -0.67 10.13 16.59
CA VAL A 126 0.39 9.14 16.73
C VAL A 126 1.62 9.84 17.26
N THR A 127 2.13 9.31 18.35
CA THR A 127 3.40 9.72 18.96
C THR A 127 4.46 8.68 18.62
N CYS A 128 5.49 9.07 17.88
CA CYS A 128 6.67 8.25 17.66
C CYS A 128 7.86 8.92 18.36
N LYS A 129 8.67 8.16 19.09
CA LYS A 129 9.84 8.68 19.82
C LYS A 129 10.75 9.43 18.84
N GLY A 130 11.03 10.71 19.10
CA GLY A 130 11.83 11.57 18.21
C GLY A 130 11.04 12.33 17.13
N PHE A 131 9.73 12.16 17.04
CA PHE A 131 8.89 12.90 16.07
C PHE A 131 7.78 13.68 16.77
N ARG A 132 7.41 14.82 16.18
CA ARG A 132 6.23 15.57 16.65
C ARG A 132 4.98 14.73 16.48
N VAL A 133 4.06 14.82 17.45
CA VAL A 133 2.71 14.21 17.34
C VAL A 133 2.07 14.62 16.01
N ARG A 134 1.74 13.65 15.19
CA ARG A 134 1.07 13.89 13.91
C ARG A 134 -0.32 13.28 13.94
N GLN A 135 -1.29 14.02 13.43
CA GLN A 135 -2.58 13.44 13.12
C GLN A 135 -2.45 12.57 11.86
N VAL A 136 -2.80 11.31 11.97
CA VAL A 136 -2.77 10.35 10.88
C VAL A 136 -4.21 9.92 10.58
N THR A 137 -4.55 9.87 9.30
CA THR A 137 -5.80 9.30 8.82
C THR A 137 -5.45 8.12 7.93
N VAL A 138 -5.94 6.94 8.28
CA VAL A 138 -5.76 5.71 7.52
C VAL A 138 -7.09 5.18 7.03
N VAL A 139 -7.03 4.41 5.97
CA VAL A 139 -8.14 3.67 5.38
C VAL A 139 -7.81 2.20 5.47
N THR A 140 -8.79 1.37 5.80
CA THR A 140 -8.60 -0.08 5.91
C THR A 140 -9.85 -0.84 5.47
N THR A 141 -9.66 -2.08 5.10
CA THR A 141 -10.74 -3.04 4.86
C THR A 141 -11.05 -3.91 6.09
N LEU A 142 -10.33 -3.71 7.20
CA LEU A 142 -10.60 -4.31 8.51
C LEU A 142 -11.78 -3.58 9.17
N LEU A 143 -13.00 -4.01 8.84
CA LEU A 143 -14.22 -3.23 9.11
C LEU A 143 -14.73 -3.35 10.54
N ASP A 144 -14.47 -4.47 11.22
CA ASP A 144 -14.97 -4.74 12.58
C ASP A 144 -14.12 -4.05 13.65
N PRO A 145 -14.64 -3.05 14.38
CA PRO A 145 -13.90 -2.36 15.43
C PRO A 145 -13.67 -3.21 16.69
N ALA A 146 -14.42 -4.29 16.89
CA ALA A 146 -14.23 -5.19 18.02
C ALA A 146 -13.02 -6.12 17.80
N LEU A 147 -12.87 -6.62 16.56
CA LEU A 147 -11.71 -7.43 16.17
C LEU A 147 -10.46 -6.58 15.91
N TYR A 148 -10.64 -5.37 15.41
CA TYR A 148 -9.55 -4.46 15.02
C TYR A 148 -9.75 -3.09 15.68
N PRO A 149 -9.40 -2.92 16.95
CA PRO A 149 -9.53 -1.64 17.65
C PRO A 149 -8.77 -0.52 16.91
N ALA A 150 -9.34 0.68 16.86
CA ALA A 150 -8.79 1.83 16.12
C ALA A 150 -7.32 2.12 16.49
N LYS A 151 -6.97 1.98 17.78
CA LYS A 151 -5.61 2.15 18.28
C LYS A 151 -4.63 1.15 17.65
N GLU A 152 -5.03 -0.11 17.54
CA GLU A 152 -4.20 -1.16 16.95
C GLU A 152 -4.03 -0.99 15.45
N VAL A 153 -5.09 -0.57 14.74
CA VAL A 153 -5.03 -0.23 13.31
C VAL A 153 -4.02 0.89 13.07
N LEU A 154 -4.04 1.95 13.89
CA LEU A 154 -3.05 3.03 13.78
C LEU A 154 -1.64 2.57 14.12
N GLN A 155 -1.47 1.74 15.14
CA GLN A 155 -0.17 1.18 15.52
C GLN A 155 0.39 0.26 14.42
N ALA A 156 -0.46 -0.58 13.81
CA ALA A 156 -0.06 -1.43 12.70
C ALA A 156 0.42 -0.59 11.51
N TYR A 157 -0.28 0.50 11.17
CA TYR A 157 0.16 1.40 10.11
C TYR A 157 1.52 2.03 10.39
N LEU A 158 1.83 2.34 11.64
CA LEU A 158 3.12 2.93 12.02
C LEU A 158 4.30 1.97 11.82
N ARG A 159 4.05 0.67 11.87
CA ARG A 159 5.10 -0.33 11.57
C ARG A 159 5.63 -0.19 10.15
N ARG A 160 4.88 0.46 9.25
CA ARG A 160 5.35 0.80 7.90
C ARG A 160 6.66 1.60 7.92
N TRP A 161 6.90 2.42 8.92
CA TRP A 161 8.18 3.17 9.02
C TRP A 161 9.39 2.30 9.27
N ARG A 162 9.20 1.08 9.77
CA ARG A 162 10.29 0.10 9.81
C ARG A 162 10.74 -0.28 8.39
N LEU A 163 9.81 -0.26 7.41
CA LEU A 163 10.15 -0.47 6.01
C LEU A 163 11.02 0.65 5.43
N GLU A 164 10.76 1.89 5.78
CA GLU A 164 11.60 3.01 5.33
C GLU A 164 13.03 2.84 5.84
N MET A 165 13.20 2.42 7.08
CA MET A 165 14.53 2.09 7.62
C MET A 165 15.17 0.89 6.89
N CYS A 166 14.42 -0.18 6.65
CA CYS A 166 14.93 -1.33 5.89
C CYS A 166 15.30 -0.94 4.44
N LEU A 167 14.51 -0.07 3.79
CA LEU A 167 14.81 0.44 2.45
C LEU A 167 16.05 1.35 2.45
N ASP A 168 16.22 2.16 3.48
CA ASP A 168 17.42 3.00 3.64
C ASP A 168 18.65 2.14 3.93
N ASP A 169 18.52 1.09 4.72
CA ASP A 169 19.60 0.12 4.95
C ASP A 169 19.94 -0.62 3.64
N LEU A 170 18.98 -1.06 2.86
CA LEU A 170 19.21 -1.67 1.54
C LEU A 170 19.92 -0.71 0.59
N LYS A 171 19.49 0.55 0.53
CA LYS A 171 20.13 1.57 -0.33
C LYS A 171 21.55 1.87 0.11
N THR A 172 21.75 2.10 1.41
CA THR A 172 23.03 2.56 1.94
C THR A 172 24.02 1.42 2.14
N THR A 173 23.59 0.30 2.73
CA THR A 173 24.48 -0.84 3.06
C THR A 173 24.83 -1.65 1.83
N LEU A 174 23.85 -1.90 0.93
CA LEU A 174 24.07 -2.62 -0.32
C LEU A 174 24.49 -1.68 -1.46
N LYS A 175 24.61 -0.36 -1.21
CA LYS A 175 24.93 0.65 -2.23
C LYS A 175 24.03 0.60 -3.46
N MET A 176 22.76 0.19 -3.27
CA MET A 176 21.77 0.09 -4.34
C MET A 176 21.27 1.44 -4.84
N ASP A 177 21.67 2.54 -4.24
CA ASP A 177 21.44 3.91 -4.69
C ASP A 177 22.30 4.27 -5.91
N MET A 178 23.40 3.55 -6.15
CA MET A 178 24.31 3.75 -7.27
C MET A 178 24.48 2.45 -8.07
N LEU A 179 23.60 2.21 -9.05
CA LEU A 179 23.78 1.13 -10.01
C LEU A 179 25.05 1.40 -10.84
N ARG A 180 25.99 0.46 -10.80
CA ARG A 180 27.27 0.58 -11.49
C ARG A 180 27.15 0.25 -12.98
N ASN A 181 26.18 -0.57 -13.32
CA ASN A 181 25.96 -1.08 -14.66
C ASN A 181 24.95 -0.24 -15.43
N ARG A 182 25.16 -0.13 -16.76
CA ARG A 182 24.31 0.64 -17.67
C ARG A 182 23.34 -0.21 -18.48
N SER A 183 23.56 -1.52 -18.60
CA SER A 183 22.64 -2.42 -19.30
C SER A 183 21.60 -3.03 -18.34
N PRO A 184 20.35 -3.25 -18.79
CA PRO A 184 19.30 -3.82 -17.95
C PRO A 184 19.66 -5.22 -17.42
N GLU A 185 20.36 -6.04 -18.21
CA GLU A 185 20.77 -7.39 -17.83
C GLU A 185 21.78 -7.37 -16.68
N LEU A 186 22.78 -6.49 -16.76
CA LEU A 186 23.81 -6.36 -15.74
C LEU A 186 23.26 -5.72 -14.45
N VAL A 187 22.28 -4.81 -14.58
CA VAL A 187 21.57 -4.26 -13.41
C VAL A 187 20.79 -5.35 -12.69
N ARG A 188 20.16 -6.27 -13.41
CA ARG A 188 19.47 -7.43 -12.81
C ARG A 188 20.41 -8.35 -12.05
N GLN A 189 21.59 -8.60 -12.59
CA GLN A 189 22.63 -9.38 -11.92
C GLN A 189 23.18 -8.67 -10.67
N GLU A 190 23.19 -7.33 -10.67
CA GLU A 190 23.61 -6.54 -9.50
C GLU A 190 22.55 -6.56 -8.37
N LEU A 191 21.29 -6.82 -8.71
CA LEU A 191 20.15 -6.88 -7.78
C LEU A 191 19.82 -8.31 -7.31
N SER A 192 20.40 -9.35 -7.90
CA SER A 192 20.19 -10.77 -7.53
C SER A 192 21.19 -11.23 -6.50
#